data_731cc09966d164be8d02c0343509405f
#
_entry.id   731cc09966d164be8d02c0343509405f
#
_cell.length_a   1.000
_cell.length_b   1.000
_cell.length_c   1.000
_cell.angle_alpha   90.00
_cell.angle_beta   90.00
_cell.angle_gamma   90.00
#
_symmetry.space_group_name_H-M   'P 1'
#
loop_
_entity.id
_entity.type
_entity.pdbx_description
1 polymer ?
#
loop_
_entity_poly.entity_id
_entity_poly.type
_entity_poly.pdbx_seq_one_letter_code
_entity_poly.pdbx_strand_id
1 'polypeptide(L)'
;SYSPDQVLVSSGGKQSSYNLYQALFNDGDEIIIPAPYWVSYPDMALLAGARPVIINAGQDQGFKILPEQLREAITDKTRLLSLNSPSNPTGVAYSAVELKAVAEDRLGRRHVLVATDDMYEHILFGGREFVNILNVCPELYDRTIVLNGVSKAYSMTGWRIGYAAGPADLIKSMKKIQSQSTSNPCSISHAAAEA
;
A
#
# COMPACT_ATOMS: atom_id res chain seq x y z
N SER A 1 6.86 -15.42 -3.70
CA SER A 1 7.05 -14.91 -5.08
C SER A 1 5.70 -14.70 -5.73
N TYR A 2 5.62 -13.74 -6.66
CA TYR A 2 4.43 -13.44 -7.46
C TYR A 2 4.62 -13.94 -8.88
N SER A 3 3.54 -14.42 -9.50
CA SER A 3 3.51 -14.76 -10.93
C SER A 3 3.27 -13.48 -11.78
N PRO A 4 3.56 -13.50 -13.10
CA PRO A 4 3.40 -12.31 -13.95
C PRO A 4 1.99 -11.73 -14.02
N ASP A 5 0.95 -12.54 -13.84
CA ASP A 5 -0.44 -12.12 -13.79
C ASP A 5 -0.81 -11.43 -12.47
N GLN A 6 0.01 -11.58 -11.45
CA GLN A 6 -0.09 -10.94 -10.15
C GLN A 6 0.69 -9.62 -10.05
N VAL A 7 1.29 -9.11 -11.13
CA VAL A 7 2.11 -7.89 -11.14
C VAL A 7 1.60 -6.90 -12.17
N LEU A 8 1.61 -5.62 -11.82
CA LEU A 8 1.29 -4.49 -12.69
C LEU A 8 2.36 -3.41 -12.53
N VAL A 9 3.02 -3.04 -13.63
CA VAL A 9 3.93 -1.89 -13.70
C VAL A 9 3.14 -0.65 -14.16
N SER A 10 3.35 0.48 -13.50
CA SER A 10 2.57 1.72 -13.67
C SER A 10 3.46 2.94 -13.81
N SER A 11 2.90 4.07 -14.25
CA SER A 11 3.60 5.36 -14.37
C SER A 11 3.84 6.01 -12.99
N GLY A 12 4.63 5.34 -12.16
CA GLY A 12 4.95 5.68 -10.77
C GLY A 12 4.00 5.03 -9.76
N GLY A 13 4.46 4.88 -8.51
CA GLY A 13 3.70 4.23 -7.43
C GLY A 13 2.35 4.92 -7.14
N LYS A 14 2.24 6.24 -7.35
CA LYS A 14 0.97 6.95 -7.22
C LYS A 14 -0.10 6.38 -8.15
N GLN A 15 0.25 6.04 -9.40
CA GLN A 15 -0.70 5.44 -10.30
C GLN A 15 -1.09 4.03 -9.87
N SER A 16 -0.17 3.24 -9.32
CA SER A 16 -0.50 1.93 -8.75
C SER A 16 -1.55 2.06 -7.65
N SER A 17 -1.37 3.01 -6.72
CA SER A 17 -2.33 3.28 -5.64
C SER A 17 -3.68 3.78 -6.19
N TYR A 18 -3.66 4.70 -7.16
CA TYR A 18 -4.88 5.20 -7.79
C TYR A 18 -5.66 4.10 -8.50
N ASN A 19 -4.99 3.25 -9.29
CA ASN A 19 -5.61 2.11 -9.96
C ASN A 19 -6.20 1.12 -8.97
N LEU A 20 -5.52 0.86 -7.84
CA LEU A 20 -6.01 0.01 -6.76
C LEU A 20 -7.33 0.55 -6.21
N TYR A 21 -7.37 1.83 -5.88
CA TYR A 21 -8.55 2.43 -5.26
C TYR A 21 -9.74 2.45 -6.22
N GLN A 22 -9.52 2.81 -7.49
CA GLN A 22 -10.55 2.77 -8.52
C GLN A 22 -11.06 1.35 -8.83
N ALA A 23 -10.22 0.33 -8.66
CA ALA A 23 -10.60 -1.07 -8.89
C ALA A 23 -11.34 -1.69 -7.70
N LEU A 24 -11.12 -1.17 -6.50
CA LEU A 24 -11.57 -1.81 -5.26
C LEU A 24 -12.84 -1.19 -4.67
N PHE A 25 -12.96 0.14 -4.71
CA PHE A 25 -13.99 0.84 -3.96
C PHE A 25 -15.27 1.08 -4.75
N ASN A 26 -16.40 1.02 -4.04
CA ASN A 26 -17.67 1.57 -4.42
C ASN A 26 -18.05 2.72 -3.47
N ASP A 27 -19.07 3.49 -3.84
CA ASP A 27 -19.55 4.59 -3.01
C ASP A 27 -19.90 4.14 -1.58
N GLY A 28 -19.28 4.78 -0.61
CA GLY A 28 -19.48 4.53 0.81
C GLY A 28 -18.65 3.38 1.40
N ASP A 29 -17.84 2.69 0.62
CA ASP A 29 -16.80 1.80 1.15
C ASP A 29 -15.77 2.61 1.96
N GLU A 30 -15.05 1.95 2.86
CA GLU A 30 -14.10 2.61 3.76
C GLU A 30 -12.68 2.12 3.56
N ILE A 31 -11.74 3.07 3.68
CA ILE A 31 -10.31 2.80 3.79
C ILE A 31 -9.78 3.31 5.11
N ILE A 32 -9.06 2.46 5.85
CA ILE A 32 -8.36 2.87 7.06
C ILE A 32 -6.97 3.39 6.69
N ILE A 33 -6.66 4.59 7.17
CA ILE A 33 -5.39 5.28 6.91
C ILE A 33 -4.77 5.71 8.24
N PRO A 34 -3.66 5.09 8.68
CA PRO A 34 -2.88 5.56 9.82
C PRO A 34 -2.32 6.95 9.57
N ALA A 35 -2.51 7.88 10.52
CA ALA A 35 -1.94 9.22 10.50
C ALA A 35 -0.76 9.33 11.48
N PRO A 36 0.30 10.11 11.14
CA PRO A 36 0.49 10.93 9.94
C PRO A 36 0.66 10.11 8.66
N TYR A 37 0.10 10.59 7.56
CA TYR A 37 0.05 9.87 6.28
C TYR A 37 0.55 10.72 5.11
N TRP A 38 0.88 10.06 4.01
CA TRP A 38 1.10 10.74 2.74
C TRP A 38 -0.21 11.34 2.22
N VAL A 39 -0.15 12.63 1.90
CA VAL A 39 -1.31 13.47 1.56
C VAL A 39 -2.23 12.90 0.48
N SER A 40 -1.69 12.07 -0.42
CA SER A 40 -2.49 11.54 -1.54
C SER A 40 -3.42 10.38 -1.18
N TYR A 41 -3.23 9.71 -0.05
CA TYR A 41 -4.10 8.57 0.31
C TYR A 41 -5.57 8.98 0.47
N PRO A 42 -5.92 9.97 1.32
CA PRO A 42 -7.32 10.34 1.48
C PRO A 42 -7.92 10.94 0.21
N ASP A 43 -7.16 11.76 -0.54
CA ASP A 43 -7.66 12.38 -1.76
C ASP A 43 -7.98 11.34 -2.84
N MET A 44 -7.11 10.34 -3.04
CA MET A 44 -7.38 9.25 -3.97
C MET A 44 -8.57 8.38 -3.54
N ALA A 45 -8.77 8.20 -2.22
CA ALA A 45 -9.92 7.47 -1.69
C ALA A 45 -11.23 8.21 -1.99
N LEU A 46 -11.27 9.51 -1.74
CA LEU A 46 -12.42 10.36 -2.05
C LEU A 46 -12.74 10.37 -3.56
N LEU A 47 -11.72 10.43 -4.42
CA LEU A 47 -11.90 10.34 -5.87
C LEU A 47 -12.45 8.99 -6.33
N ALA A 48 -12.28 7.95 -5.53
CA ALA A 48 -12.83 6.62 -5.79
C ALA A 48 -14.19 6.37 -5.11
N GLY A 49 -14.82 7.40 -4.49
CA GLY A 49 -16.08 7.29 -3.77
C GLY A 49 -15.97 6.67 -2.37
N ALA A 50 -14.76 6.36 -1.91
CA ALA A 50 -14.53 5.78 -0.61
C ALA A 50 -14.45 6.84 0.50
N ARG A 51 -14.77 6.44 1.72
CA ARG A 51 -14.65 7.25 2.93
C ARG A 51 -13.34 6.93 3.65
N PRO A 52 -12.40 7.89 3.78
CA PRO A 52 -11.22 7.72 4.62
C PRO A 52 -11.61 7.64 6.11
N VAL A 53 -11.13 6.62 6.80
CA VAL A 53 -11.20 6.45 8.25
C VAL A 53 -9.79 6.61 8.80
N ILE A 54 -9.56 7.73 9.48
CA ILE A 54 -8.22 8.10 9.96
C ILE A 54 -8.00 7.58 11.37
N ILE A 55 -6.93 6.82 11.58
CA ILE A 55 -6.45 6.45 12.92
C ILE A 55 -5.27 7.34 13.26
N ASN A 56 -5.46 8.22 14.25
CA ASN A 56 -4.37 9.07 14.73
C ASN A 56 -3.38 8.28 15.58
N ALA A 57 -2.13 8.27 15.18
CA ALA A 57 -1.02 7.72 15.94
C ALA A 57 -0.04 8.86 16.27
N GLY A 58 -0.07 9.32 17.50
CA GLY A 58 0.73 10.43 17.98
C GLY A 58 2.21 10.08 18.19
N GLN A 59 2.98 11.09 18.56
CA GLN A 59 4.40 10.94 18.89
C GLN A 59 4.61 10.01 20.09
N ASP A 60 3.70 10.03 21.04
CA ASP A 60 3.65 9.15 22.22
C ASP A 60 3.56 7.67 21.86
N GLN A 61 2.96 7.35 20.69
CA GLN A 61 2.87 5.99 20.12
C GLN A 61 3.99 5.72 19.09
N GLY A 62 4.97 6.66 18.93
CA GLY A 62 5.98 6.56 17.87
C GLY A 62 5.41 6.61 16.46
N PHE A 63 4.27 7.28 16.26
CA PHE A 63 3.56 7.43 14.98
C PHE A 63 3.12 6.10 14.34
N LYS A 64 2.83 5.08 15.15
CA LYS A 64 2.38 3.76 14.72
C LYS A 64 1.06 3.42 15.37
N ILE A 65 0.13 2.84 14.61
CA ILE A 65 -1.16 2.41 15.16
C ILE A 65 -1.00 1.18 16.05
N LEU A 66 -1.87 1.09 17.03
CA LEU A 66 -2.01 -0.09 17.89
C LEU A 66 -3.09 -1.03 17.35
N PRO A 67 -3.00 -2.35 17.61
CA PRO A 67 -4.03 -3.32 17.19
C PRO A 67 -5.44 -2.95 17.67
N GLU A 68 -5.59 -2.42 18.87
CA GLU A 68 -6.86 -2.00 19.44
C GLU A 68 -7.52 -0.89 18.62
N GLN A 69 -6.74 0.12 18.23
CA GLN A 69 -7.22 1.22 17.39
C GLN A 69 -7.71 0.72 16.02
N LEU A 70 -6.99 -0.25 15.45
CA LEU A 70 -7.39 -0.87 14.19
C LEU A 70 -8.70 -1.65 14.34
N ARG A 71 -8.84 -2.41 15.44
CA ARG A 71 -10.04 -3.19 15.73
C ARG A 71 -11.28 -2.32 15.85
N GLU A 72 -11.16 -1.19 16.52
CA GLU A 72 -12.24 -0.21 16.72
C GLU A 72 -12.63 0.50 15.42
N ALA A 73 -11.67 0.72 14.52
CA ALA A 73 -11.90 1.42 13.27
C ALA A 73 -12.52 0.54 12.16
N ILE A 74 -12.39 -0.79 12.25
CA ILE A 74 -12.93 -1.71 11.24
C ILE A 74 -14.44 -1.84 11.36
N THR A 75 -15.14 -1.61 10.25
CA THR A 75 -16.58 -1.81 10.08
C THR A 75 -16.86 -2.81 8.95
N ASP A 76 -18.12 -3.16 8.73
CA ASP A 76 -18.53 -4.00 7.60
C ASP A 76 -18.33 -3.31 6.23
N LYS A 77 -18.14 -1.97 6.22
CA LYS A 77 -17.84 -1.17 5.03
C LYS A 77 -16.35 -1.06 4.74
N THR A 78 -15.49 -1.41 5.69
CA THR A 78 -14.05 -1.34 5.52
C THR A 78 -13.59 -2.34 4.45
N ARG A 79 -12.90 -1.86 3.41
CA ARG A 79 -12.34 -2.69 2.33
C ARG A 79 -10.82 -2.75 2.34
N LEU A 80 -10.17 -1.70 2.82
CA LEU A 80 -8.71 -1.59 2.74
C LEU A 80 -8.13 -1.00 4.02
N LEU A 81 -7.02 -1.58 4.48
CA LEU A 81 -6.07 -0.96 5.39
C LEU A 81 -4.85 -0.53 4.56
N SER A 82 -4.50 0.75 4.59
CA SER A 82 -3.29 1.27 3.95
C SER A 82 -2.17 1.40 4.97
N LEU A 83 -1.10 0.63 4.80
CA LEU A 83 0.11 0.70 5.62
C LEU A 83 1.24 1.29 4.78
N ASN A 84 2.03 2.20 5.35
CA ASN A 84 3.24 2.73 4.72
C ASN A 84 4.40 2.61 5.71
N SER A 85 5.34 1.73 5.43
CA SER A 85 6.50 1.46 6.29
C SER A 85 7.72 1.12 5.44
N PRO A 86 8.79 1.93 5.53
CA PRO A 86 8.94 3.20 6.27
C PRO A 86 7.96 4.28 5.80
N SER A 87 7.48 5.11 6.74
CA SER A 87 6.37 6.05 6.52
C SER A 87 6.80 7.39 5.95
N ASN A 88 5.98 7.94 5.09
CA ASN A 88 5.96 9.35 4.72
C ASN A 88 4.74 10.02 5.40
N PRO A 89 4.91 11.05 6.27
CA PRO A 89 6.11 11.92 6.38
C PRO A 89 7.07 11.61 7.54
N THR A 90 6.75 10.67 8.43
CA THR A 90 7.42 10.54 9.72
C THR A 90 8.80 9.85 9.66
N GLY A 91 9.04 9.03 8.63
CA GLY A 91 10.23 8.20 8.50
C GLY A 91 10.27 7.00 9.45
N VAL A 92 9.24 6.78 10.25
CA VAL A 92 9.19 5.62 11.15
C VAL A 92 8.93 4.34 10.37
N ALA A 93 9.52 3.24 10.86
CA ALA A 93 9.27 1.91 10.32
C ALA A 93 8.71 1.00 11.42
N TYR A 94 7.75 0.17 11.06
CA TYR A 94 7.27 -0.89 11.93
C TYR A 94 8.30 -1.99 12.08
N SER A 95 8.45 -2.52 13.28
CA SER A 95 9.21 -3.74 13.54
C SER A 95 8.39 -4.99 13.18
N ALA A 96 9.05 -6.14 13.10
CA ALA A 96 8.39 -7.43 12.87
C ALA A 96 7.31 -7.72 13.93
N VAL A 97 7.57 -7.38 15.19
CA VAL A 97 6.62 -7.60 16.30
C VAL A 97 5.39 -6.72 16.15
N GLU A 98 5.57 -5.43 15.81
CA GLU A 98 4.46 -4.49 15.62
C GLU A 98 3.60 -4.86 14.41
N LEU A 99 4.23 -5.21 13.27
CA LEU A 99 3.51 -5.67 12.08
C LEU A 99 2.73 -6.97 12.36
N LYS A 100 3.34 -7.89 13.10
CA LYS A 100 2.68 -9.14 13.47
C LYS A 100 1.43 -8.89 14.32
N ALA A 101 1.53 -8.01 15.33
CA ALA A 101 0.38 -7.65 16.16
C ALA A 101 -0.78 -7.02 15.35
N VAL A 102 -0.47 -6.12 14.42
CA VAL A 102 -1.46 -5.53 13.50
C VAL A 102 -2.05 -6.59 12.56
N ALA A 103 -1.23 -7.52 12.05
CA ALA A 103 -1.65 -8.58 11.15
C ALA A 103 -2.57 -9.61 11.83
N GLU A 104 -2.24 -10.06 13.03
CA GLU A 104 -3.00 -11.04 13.80
C GLU A 104 -4.41 -10.55 14.12
N ASP A 105 -4.55 -9.29 14.49
CA ASP A 105 -5.86 -8.67 14.70
C ASP A 105 -6.71 -8.66 13.43
N ARG A 106 -6.05 -8.54 12.27
CA ARG A 106 -6.67 -8.53 10.94
C ARG A 106 -7.14 -9.88 10.43
N LEU A 107 -6.54 -10.99 10.85
CA LEU A 107 -6.83 -12.33 10.31
C LEU A 107 -8.31 -12.70 10.40
N GLY A 108 -9.00 -12.27 11.46
CA GLY A 108 -10.44 -12.50 11.65
C GLY A 108 -11.36 -11.70 10.71
N ARG A 109 -10.87 -10.63 10.07
CA ARG A 109 -11.65 -9.73 9.20
C ARG A 109 -11.36 -9.98 7.73
N ARG A 110 -11.83 -11.10 7.19
CA ARG A 110 -11.49 -11.60 5.84
C ARG A 110 -11.89 -10.67 4.69
N HIS A 111 -12.87 -9.80 4.89
CA HIS A 111 -13.37 -8.85 3.88
C HIS A 111 -12.48 -7.62 3.67
N VAL A 112 -11.51 -7.36 4.56
CA VAL A 112 -10.61 -6.21 4.46
C VAL A 112 -9.28 -6.63 3.84
N LEU A 113 -8.85 -5.98 2.79
CA LEU A 113 -7.53 -6.15 2.18
C LEU A 113 -6.47 -5.29 2.90
N VAL A 114 -5.21 -5.56 2.63
CA VAL A 114 -4.08 -4.74 3.09
C VAL A 114 -3.34 -4.21 1.87
N ALA A 115 -3.14 -2.90 1.78
CA ALA A 115 -2.13 -2.31 0.90
C ALA A 115 -0.90 -1.98 1.75
N THR A 116 0.25 -2.55 1.41
CA THR A 116 1.53 -2.19 2.01
C THR A 116 2.34 -1.37 1.01
N ASP A 117 2.55 -0.09 1.33
CA ASP A 117 3.35 0.82 0.52
C ASP A 117 4.79 0.79 1.02
N ASP A 118 5.63 0.05 0.28
CA ASP A 118 7.00 -0.27 0.63
C ASP A 118 8.00 0.66 -0.12
N MET A 119 7.55 1.81 -0.61
CA MET A 119 8.32 2.73 -1.45
C MET A 119 9.67 3.12 -0.86
N TYR A 120 9.84 3.01 0.45
CA TYR A 120 11.06 3.38 1.18
C TYR A 120 11.80 2.16 1.76
N GLU A 121 11.53 0.94 1.29
CA GLU A 121 12.11 -0.32 1.81
C GLU A 121 13.66 -0.32 1.88
N HIS A 122 14.31 0.35 0.91
CA HIS A 122 15.78 0.46 0.85
C HIS A 122 16.33 1.69 1.58
N ILE A 123 15.48 2.53 2.19
CA ILE A 123 15.88 3.77 2.85
C ILE A 123 15.64 3.63 4.36
N LEU A 124 16.41 2.76 4.98
CA LEU A 124 16.44 2.56 6.42
C LEU A 124 17.83 2.86 6.96
N PHE A 125 17.89 3.54 8.11
CA PHE A 125 19.12 3.96 8.75
C PHE A 125 19.31 3.28 10.10
N GLY A 126 20.54 3.30 10.62
CA GLY A 126 20.87 2.79 11.95
C GLY A 126 20.85 1.26 12.05
N GLY A 127 21.15 0.54 10.98
CA GLY A 127 21.23 -0.92 10.97
C GLY A 127 19.89 -1.63 11.09
N ARG A 128 18.79 -0.91 10.84
CA ARG A 128 17.45 -1.52 10.81
C ARG A 128 17.23 -2.31 9.53
N GLU A 129 16.61 -3.46 9.66
CA GLU A 129 16.17 -4.27 8.52
C GLU A 129 14.73 -3.94 8.14
N PHE A 130 14.45 -3.94 6.85
CA PHE A 130 13.09 -3.80 6.33
C PHE A 130 12.30 -5.07 6.60
N VAL A 131 11.05 -4.89 7.03
CA VAL A 131 10.11 -5.99 7.23
C VAL A 131 8.79 -5.63 6.55
N ASN A 132 8.37 -6.48 5.62
CA ASN A 132 7.03 -6.42 5.04
C ASN A 132 6.05 -7.24 5.89
N ILE A 133 4.77 -6.86 5.87
CA ILE A 133 3.72 -7.57 6.63
C ILE A 133 3.62 -9.05 6.25
N LEU A 134 3.92 -9.41 4.99
CA LEU A 134 3.93 -10.80 4.51
C LEU A 134 5.11 -11.63 5.03
N ASN A 135 6.19 -10.98 5.50
CA ASN A 135 7.29 -11.68 6.14
C ASN A 135 6.90 -12.23 7.51
N VAL A 136 5.98 -11.55 8.19
CA VAL A 136 5.55 -11.89 9.55
C VAL A 136 4.19 -12.59 9.59
N CYS A 137 3.39 -12.46 8.53
CA CYS A 137 2.07 -13.07 8.42
C CYS A 137 1.81 -13.51 6.96
N PRO A 138 2.41 -14.61 6.50
CA PRO A 138 2.24 -15.14 5.13
C PRO A 138 0.79 -15.47 4.77
N GLU A 139 -0.05 -15.74 5.76
CA GLU A 139 -1.48 -16.05 5.59
C GLU A 139 -2.28 -14.88 5.00
N LEU A 140 -1.72 -13.67 5.01
CA LEU A 140 -2.31 -12.50 4.38
C LEU A 140 -2.00 -12.41 2.86
N TYR A 141 -1.24 -13.35 2.28
CA TYR A 141 -0.78 -13.28 0.89
C TYR A 141 -1.91 -13.01 -0.11
N ASP A 142 -3.02 -13.75 -0.01
CA ASP A 142 -4.17 -13.61 -0.92
C ASP A 142 -5.03 -12.37 -0.64
N ARG A 143 -4.63 -11.55 0.32
CA ARG A 143 -5.34 -10.32 0.75
C ARG A 143 -4.44 -9.11 0.87
N THR A 144 -3.22 -9.20 0.40
CA THR A 144 -2.25 -8.10 0.46
C THR A 144 -1.85 -7.65 -0.93
N ILE A 145 -1.83 -6.34 -1.12
CA ILE A 145 -1.28 -5.68 -2.29
C ILE A 145 -0.03 -4.93 -1.85
N VAL A 146 1.11 -5.30 -2.43
CA VAL A 146 2.38 -4.60 -2.27
C VAL A 146 2.45 -3.50 -3.30
N LEU A 147 2.71 -2.27 -2.86
CA LEU A 147 2.92 -1.10 -3.70
C LEU A 147 4.38 -0.65 -3.54
N ASN A 148 5.07 -0.44 -4.65
CA ASN A 148 6.47 -0.03 -4.61
C ASN A 148 6.87 0.69 -5.91
N GLY A 149 8.15 1.04 -6.05
CA GLY A 149 8.68 1.66 -7.25
C GLY A 149 10.13 2.12 -7.10
N VAL A 150 10.69 2.58 -8.21
CA VAL A 150 12.10 3.00 -8.29
C VAL A 150 12.34 4.45 -7.88
N SER A 151 11.28 5.21 -7.65
CA SER A 151 11.35 6.67 -7.45
C SER A 151 12.27 7.10 -6.32
N LYS A 152 12.30 6.37 -5.20
CA LYS A 152 12.99 6.75 -3.97
C LYS A 152 14.32 6.04 -3.82
N ALA A 153 14.30 4.72 -3.78
CA ALA A 153 15.52 3.92 -3.59
C ALA A 153 16.60 4.19 -4.64
N TYR A 154 16.19 4.44 -5.88
CA TYR A 154 17.10 4.66 -7.01
C TYR A 154 17.14 6.13 -7.49
N SER A 155 16.56 7.06 -6.73
CA SER A 155 16.49 8.50 -7.09
C SER A 155 15.90 8.76 -8.49
N MET A 156 14.93 7.93 -8.91
CA MET A 156 14.33 7.91 -10.25
C MET A 156 12.93 8.54 -10.25
N THR A 157 12.72 9.65 -9.52
CA THR A 157 11.39 10.27 -9.39
C THR A 157 10.79 10.70 -10.73
N GLY A 158 11.62 11.26 -11.63
CA GLY A 158 11.21 11.73 -12.96
C GLY A 158 10.93 10.61 -13.96
N TRP A 159 11.44 9.42 -13.73
CA TRP A 159 11.28 8.27 -14.63
C TRP A 159 9.87 7.65 -14.58
N ARG A 160 9.12 7.92 -13.53
CA ARG A 160 7.73 7.49 -13.36
C ARG A 160 7.53 5.98 -13.51
N ILE A 161 8.29 5.18 -12.75
CA ILE A 161 8.11 3.74 -12.66
C ILE A 161 7.71 3.35 -11.24
N GLY A 162 6.59 2.67 -11.13
CA GLY A 162 6.10 2.02 -9.92
C GLY A 162 5.43 0.71 -10.28
N TYR A 163 5.13 -0.09 -9.29
CA TYR A 163 4.49 -1.38 -9.51
C TYR A 163 3.61 -1.78 -8.33
N ALA A 164 2.67 -2.66 -8.61
CA ALA A 164 1.84 -3.34 -7.63
C ALA A 164 1.96 -4.84 -7.81
N ALA A 165 1.96 -5.58 -6.70
CA ALA A 165 1.88 -7.03 -6.71
C ALA A 165 0.84 -7.51 -5.70
N GLY A 166 -0.03 -8.47 -6.09
CA GLY A 166 -1.12 -8.92 -5.23
C GLY A 166 -2.04 -9.95 -5.90
N PRO A 167 -3.26 -10.13 -5.39
CA PRO A 167 -4.22 -11.08 -5.93
C PRO A 167 -4.47 -10.87 -7.42
N ALA A 168 -4.40 -11.92 -8.23
CA ALA A 168 -4.47 -11.86 -9.70
C ALA A 168 -5.74 -11.16 -10.22
N ASP A 169 -6.90 -11.42 -9.61
CA ASP A 169 -8.17 -10.80 -10.02
C ASP A 169 -8.19 -9.28 -9.78
N LEU A 170 -7.58 -8.83 -8.68
CA LEU A 170 -7.45 -7.41 -8.38
C LEU A 170 -6.47 -6.74 -9.33
N ILE A 171 -5.31 -7.35 -9.56
CA ILE A 171 -4.32 -6.88 -10.55
C ILE A 171 -4.94 -6.81 -11.95
N LYS A 172 -5.74 -7.79 -12.34
CA LYS A 172 -6.48 -7.78 -13.62
C LYS A 172 -7.45 -6.60 -13.71
N SER A 173 -8.14 -6.26 -12.62
CA SER A 173 -9.03 -5.10 -12.56
C SER A 173 -8.26 -3.78 -12.65
N MET A 174 -7.14 -3.66 -11.94
CA MET A 174 -6.22 -2.51 -12.04
C MET A 174 -5.66 -2.34 -13.47
N LYS A 175 -5.30 -3.44 -14.15
CA LYS A 175 -4.86 -3.43 -15.56
C LYS A 175 -5.92 -2.85 -16.50
N LYS A 176 -7.21 -3.17 -16.28
CA LYS A 176 -8.30 -2.59 -17.08
C LYS A 176 -8.39 -1.08 -16.92
N ILE A 177 -8.27 -0.56 -15.70
CA ILE A 177 -8.28 0.88 -15.42
C ILE A 177 -7.07 1.54 -16.06
N GLN A 178 -5.87 0.98 -15.91
CA GLN A 178 -4.65 1.50 -16.50
C GLN A 178 -4.74 1.55 -18.03
N SER A 179 -5.30 0.52 -18.66
CA SER A 179 -5.44 0.45 -20.12
C SER A 179 -6.34 1.54 -20.69
N GLN A 180 -7.23 2.14 -19.90
CA GLN A 180 -8.12 3.23 -20.28
C GLN A 180 -7.62 4.61 -19.80
N SER A 181 -6.46 4.68 -19.14
CA SER A 181 -5.88 5.93 -18.66
C SER A 181 -4.48 6.16 -19.24
N THR A 182 -3.44 5.67 -18.63
CA THR A 182 -2.04 5.87 -19.06
C THR A 182 -1.53 4.78 -20.01
N SER A 183 -2.26 3.71 -20.24
CA SER A 183 -1.86 2.48 -20.95
C SER A 183 -0.69 1.77 -20.29
N ASN A 184 0.52 2.29 -20.48
CA ASN A 184 1.77 1.74 -19.95
C ASN A 184 2.69 2.87 -19.47
N PRO A 185 3.66 2.58 -18.61
CA PRO A 185 4.78 3.49 -18.38
C PRO A 185 5.60 3.66 -19.68
N CYS A 186 6.37 4.74 -19.75
CA CYS A 186 7.28 4.98 -20.86
C CYS A 186 8.28 3.82 -21.01
N SER A 187 8.43 3.29 -22.22
CA SER A 187 9.30 2.13 -22.49
C SER A 187 10.79 2.39 -22.18
N ILE A 188 11.25 3.63 -22.41
CA ILE A 188 12.63 4.04 -22.06
C ILE A 188 12.80 4.02 -20.55
N SER A 189 11.81 4.55 -19.80
CA SER A 189 11.82 4.52 -18.33
C SER A 189 11.79 3.11 -17.79
N HIS A 190 11.03 2.22 -18.42
CA HIS A 190 10.93 0.81 -18.03
C HIS A 190 12.26 0.11 -18.21
N ALA A 191 12.89 0.25 -19.39
CA ALA A 191 14.21 -0.32 -19.66
C ALA A 191 15.29 0.21 -18.69
N ALA A 192 15.24 1.50 -18.34
CA ALA A 192 16.17 2.09 -17.38
C ALA A 192 15.94 1.61 -15.92
N ALA A 193 14.73 1.20 -15.59
CA ALA A 193 14.42 0.65 -14.27
C ALA A 193 14.76 -0.86 -14.16
N GLU A 194 14.88 -1.55 -15.28
CA GLU A 194 15.27 -2.96 -15.36
C GLU A 194 16.79 -3.16 -15.33
N ALA A 195 17.57 -2.15 -15.77
CA ALA A 195 19.04 -2.18 -15.83
C ALA A 195 19.71 -2.00 -14.47
#